data_68a54adad8a9cb219690856246ba6a13
#
_entry.id   68a54adad8a9cb219690856246ba6a13
#
_cell.length_a   1.000
_cell.length_b   1.000
_cell.length_c   1.000
_cell.angle_alpha   90.00
_cell.angle_beta   90.00
_cell.angle_gamma   90.00
#
_symmetry.space_group_name_H-M   'P 1'
#
loop_
_entity.id
_entity.type
_entity.pdbx_description
1 polymer ?
#
loop_
_entity_poly.entity_id
_entity_poly.type
_entity_poly.pdbx_seq_one_letter_code
_entity_poly.pdbx_strand_id
1 'polypeptide(L)'
;MPDGMDTSVSGQREFLYGNAGQTPFIIVGGYRMITASMVKELRTRTGVGMMDCKKALTEANGDMEKAVDILREKGLSKAAKKAGRIAAEGIVGSYIHGNGRIGVLVEVNCETDFVAQTEGFHALVKDIAMQIAAANPLYVSREEVPADVISHEKEVYRQEALNEGKPEKIVDRMVEGRIEKYFKEVCLLEQPFIKDGDKTINVVVLEATVKMGEKVSIRRFTRYQLGEGIEKKQENFADEVMSQIKK
;
A
#
# COMPACT_ATOMS: atom_id res chain seq x y z
N MET A 1 75.18 -11.38 -1.23
CA MET A 1 74.35 -10.85 -0.12
C MET A 1 73.57 -9.67 -0.63
N PRO A 2 72.30 -9.76 -0.86
CA PRO A 2 71.41 -8.73 -0.40
C PRO A 2 70.09 -9.30 0.09
N ASP A 3 69.64 -8.69 1.11
CA ASP A 3 68.49 -8.37 1.81
C ASP A 3 67.13 -8.84 1.27
N GLY A 4 66.45 -9.53 2.19
CA GLY A 4 65.03 -9.85 2.09
C GLY A 4 64.15 -8.61 2.25
N MET A 5 63.28 -8.36 1.30
CA MET A 5 62.15 -7.47 1.45
C MET A 5 60.96 -8.27 2.00
N ASP A 6 60.74 -8.09 3.30
CA ASP A 6 59.50 -8.47 3.97
C ASP A 6 58.44 -7.40 3.66
N THR A 7 57.48 -7.72 2.79
CA THR A 7 56.30 -6.90 2.57
C THR A 7 55.12 -7.50 3.30
N SER A 8 55.11 -7.34 4.61
CA SER A 8 53.91 -7.55 5.40
C SER A 8 52.93 -6.37 5.18
N VAL A 9 51.97 -6.53 4.31
CA VAL A 9 50.83 -5.65 4.23
C VAL A 9 49.91 -5.95 5.41
N SER A 10 50.17 -5.27 6.53
CA SER A 10 49.25 -5.24 7.66
C SER A 10 48.03 -4.38 7.32
N GLY A 11 46.98 -5.04 6.81
CA GLY A 11 45.66 -4.41 6.71
C GLY A 11 45.17 -4.00 8.09
N GLN A 12 45.26 -2.72 8.43
CA GLN A 12 44.72 -2.18 9.66
C GLN A 12 43.19 -2.39 9.68
N ARG A 13 42.74 -3.22 10.61
CA ARG A 13 41.33 -3.36 10.95
C ARG A 13 41.00 -2.30 12.02
N GLU A 14 40.32 -1.23 11.64
CA GLU A 14 39.80 -0.27 12.59
C GLU A 14 38.45 -0.73 13.10
N PHE A 15 38.34 -0.93 14.42
CA PHE A 15 37.08 -1.15 15.11
C PHE A 15 36.57 0.22 15.59
N LEU A 16 35.53 0.73 14.95
CA LEU A 16 34.84 1.92 15.45
C LEU A 16 33.57 1.48 16.21
N TYR A 17 33.51 1.88 17.49
CA TYR A 17 32.32 1.69 18.31
C TYR A 17 31.32 2.79 17.98
N GLY A 18 30.16 2.43 17.45
CA GLY A 18 29.02 3.33 17.30
C GLY A 18 28.36 3.65 18.65
N ASN A 19 27.60 4.74 18.70
CA ASN A 19 26.83 5.12 19.88
C ASN A 19 25.92 3.98 20.36
N ALA A 20 25.61 3.95 21.66
CA ALA A 20 24.87 2.89 22.32
C ALA A 20 23.59 2.49 21.57
N GLY A 21 23.56 1.28 21.02
CA GLY A 21 22.45 0.70 20.26
C GLY A 21 22.77 0.25 18.82
N GLN A 22 23.98 0.54 18.31
CA GLN A 22 24.39 0.09 16.95
C GLN A 22 25.32 -1.12 17.05
N THR A 23 25.09 -2.14 16.22
CA THR A 23 25.99 -3.29 16.09
C THR A 23 27.37 -2.84 15.61
N PRO A 24 28.47 -3.36 16.22
CA PRO A 24 29.83 -2.99 15.81
C PRO A 24 30.08 -3.41 14.36
N PHE A 25 30.62 -2.49 13.56
CA PHE A 25 30.91 -2.75 12.16
C PHE A 25 32.44 -2.73 11.90
N ILE A 26 32.88 -3.60 11.02
CA ILE A 26 34.28 -3.72 10.62
C ILE A 26 34.46 -2.95 9.29
N ILE A 27 35.37 -1.98 9.25
CA ILE A 27 35.77 -1.28 8.03
C ILE A 27 37.08 -1.88 7.52
N VAL A 28 37.07 -2.35 6.28
CA VAL A 28 38.28 -2.79 5.55
C VAL A 28 38.33 -1.99 4.27
N GLY A 29 39.38 -1.17 4.10
CA GLY A 29 39.57 -0.39 2.88
C GLY A 29 38.47 0.65 2.59
N GLY A 30 37.83 1.24 3.63
CA GLY A 30 36.78 2.27 3.46
C GLY A 30 35.37 1.74 3.20
N TYR A 31 35.20 0.42 3.10
CA TYR A 31 33.89 -0.21 2.91
C TYR A 31 33.39 -0.90 4.19
N ARG A 32 32.12 -0.72 4.53
CA ARG A 32 31.49 -1.48 5.61
C ARG A 32 31.39 -2.95 5.20
N MET A 33 31.94 -3.87 6.00
CA MET A 33 31.75 -5.31 5.78
C MET A 33 30.28 -5.69 6.02
N ILE A 34 29.68 -6.28 5.00
CA ILE A 34 28.31 -6.81 5.11
C ILE A 34 28.36 -8.16 5.80
N THR A 35 27.81 -8.21 7.01
CA THR A 35 27.78 -9.43 7.82
C THR A 35 26.53 -10.26 7.53
N ALA A 36 26.60 -11.57 7.82
CA ALA A 36 25.43 -12.45 7.71
C ALA A 36 24.28 -12.02 8.64
N SER A 37 24.59 -11.39 9.78
CA SER A 37 23.58 -10.85 10.71
C SER A 37 22.82 -9.68 10.09
N MET A 38 23.49 -8.75 9.40
CA MET A 38 22.85 -7.64 8.70
C MET A 38 21.89 -8.15 7.61
N VAL A 39 22.33 -9.16 6.85
CA VAL A 39 21.48 -9.77 5.80
C VAL A 39 20.24 -10.43 6.42
N LYS A 40 20.40 -11.14 7.56
CA LYS A 40 19.30 -11.76 8.28
C LYS A 40 18.33 -10.71 8.84
N GLU A 41 18.84 -9.65 9.43
CA GLU A 41 18.04 -8.53 9.94
C GLU A 41 17.23 -7.86 8.84
N LEU A 42 17.88 -7.49 7.73
CA LEU A 42 17.21 -6.88 6.58
C LEU A 42 16.12 -7.81 6.01
N ARG A 43 16.38 -9.13 5.93
CA ARG A 43 15.38 -10.10 5.53
C ARG A 43 14.19 -10.16 6.50
N THR A 44 14.45 -10.12 7.80
CA THR A 44 13.37 -10.12 8.81
C THR A 44 12.48 -8.88 8.68
N ARG A 45 13.09 -7.71 8.42
CA ARG A 45 12.35 -6.44 8.24
C ARG A 45 11.56 -6.38 6.94
N THR A 46 12.11 -6.91 5.85
CA THR A 46 11.54 -6.72 4.49
C THR A 46 10.82 -7.94 3.92
N GLY A 47 11.07 -9.14 4.47
CA GLY A 47 10.55 -10.40 3.94
C GLY A 47 11.16 -10.81 2.58
N VAL A 48 12.12 -10.06 2.04
CA VAL A 48 12.75 -10.29 0.72
C VAL A 48 13.81 -11.40 0.82
N GLY A 49 14.11 -12.07 -0.30
CA GLY A 49 15.08 -13.17 -0.36
C GLY A 49 16.49 -12.75 0.07
N MET A 50 17.25 -13.67 0.72
CA MET A 50 18.58 -13.40 1.29
C MET A 50 19.57 -12.81 0.28
N MET A 51 19.54 -13.29 -0.98
CA MET A 51 20.46 -12.82 -2.01
C MET A 51 20.17 -11.37 -2.45
N ASP A 52 18.90 -11.00 -2.52
CA ASP A 52 18.48 -9.64 -2.83
C ASP A 52 18.81 -8.69 -1.66
N CYS A 53 18.62 -9.13 -0.41
CA CYS A 53 19.05 -8.38 0.78
C CYS A 53 20.57 -8.15 0.78
N LYS A 54 21.38 -9.18 0.48
CA LYS A 54 22.83 -9.03 0.38
C LYS A 54 23.23 -8.02 -0.69
N LYS A 55 22.63 -8.10 -1.89
CA LYS A 55 22.90 -7.16 -3.00
C LYS A 55 22.52 -5.72 -2.61
N ALA A 56 21.36 -5.53 -1.99
CA ALA A 56 20.93 -4.22 -1.55
C ALA A 56 21.86 -3.61 -0.49
N LEU A 57 22.29 -4.40 0.51
CA LEU A 57 23.28 -3.97 1.49
C LEU A 57 24.62 -3.61 0.86
N THR A 58 25.06 -4.38 -0.14
CA THR A 58 26.30 -4.06 -0.89
C THR A 58 26.18 -2.72 -1.60
N GLU A 59 25.06 -2.48 -2.29
CA GLU A 59 24.79 -1.24 -3.01
C GLU A 59 24.62 -0.04 -2.06
N ALA A 60 24.02 -0.28 -0.89
CA ALA A 60 23.87 0.69 0.18
C ALA A 60 25.14 0.90 1.04
N ASN A 61 26.27 0.24 0.71
CA ASN A 61 27.48 0.27 1.53
C ASN A 61 27.25 -0.08 3.01
N GLY A 62 26.37 -1.05 3.29
CA GLY A 62 26.02 -1.49 4.63
C GLY A 62 25.07 -0.56 5.38
N ASP A 63 24.48 0.43 4.72
CA ASP A 63 23.42 1.27 5.31
C ASP A 63 22.08 0.52 5.24
N MET A 64 21.51 0.25 6.42
CA MET A 64 20.29 -0.57 6.54
C MET A 64 19.07 0.13 5.94
N GLU A 65 18.90 1.43 6.20
CA GLU A 65 17.73 2.19 5.73
C GLU A 65 17.78 2.37 4.20
N LYS A 66 18.95 2.74 3.67
CA LYS A 66 19.14 2.79 2.21
C LYS A 66 18.93 1.44 1.53
N ALA A 67 19.34 0.34 2.18
CA ALA A 67 19.10 -0.99 1.65
C ALA A 67 17.61 -1.35 1.63
N VAL A 68 16.81 -0.91 2.61
CA VAL A 68 15.35 -1.03 2.60
C VAL A 68 14.76 -0.27 1.42
N ASP A 69 15.17 0.99 1.20
CA ASP A 69 14.70 1.81 0.08
C ASP A 69 15.03 1.19 -1.28
N ILE A 70 16.28 0.73 -1.46
CA ILE A 70 16.72 0.01 -2.67
C ILE A 70 15.89 -1.25 -2.91
N LEU A 71 15.59 -2.02 -1.85
CA LEU A 71 14.74 -3.21 -1.97
C LEU A 71 13.31 -2.84 -2.34
N ARG A 72 12.77 -1.77 -1.77
CA ARG A 72 11.44 -1.26 -2.09
C ARG A 72 11.35 -0.83 -3.57
N GLU A 73 12.26 0.00 -4.05
CA GLU A 73 12.29 0.44 -5.45
C GLU A 73 12.43 -0.72 -6.43
N LYS A 74 13.42 -1.61 -6.20
CA LYS A 74 13.62 -2.79 -7.05
C LYS A 74 12.47 -3.78 -6.96
N GLY A 75 11.85 -3.90 -5.80
CA GLY A 75 10.69 -4.72 -5.59
C GLY A 75 9.50 -4.22 -6.39
N LEU A 76 9.17 -2.93 -6.31
CA LEU A 76 8.10 -2.30 -7.08
C LEU A 76 8.31 -2.47 -8.59
N SER A 77 9.56 -2.31 -9.08
CA SER A 77 9.88 -2.54 -10.49
C SER A 77 9.69 -4.01 -10.91
N LYS A 78 10.06 -4.98 -10.05
CA LYS A 78 9.81 -6.41 -10.31
C LYS A 78 8.32 -6.76 -10.28
N ALA A 79 7.55 -6.18 -9.37
CA ALA A 79 6.10 -6.36 -9.27
C ALA A 79 5.39 -5.81 -10.52
N ALA A 80 5.77 -4.63 -10.98
CA ALA A 80 5.23 -4.04 -12.21
C ALA A 80 5.43 -4.94 -13.44
N LYS A 81 6.58 -5.61 -13.56
CA LYS A 81 6.85 -6.59 -14.63
C LYS A 81 5.95 -7.83 -14.57
N LYS A 82 5.35 -8.12 -13.41
CA LYS A 82 4.41 -9.24 -13.26
C LYS A 82 2.97 -8.85 -13.55
N ALA A 83 2.65 -7.57 -13.72
CA ALA A 83 1.29 -7.09 -13.94
C ALA A 83 0.55 -7.78 -15.09
N GLY A 84 1.26 -8.15 -16.17
CA GLY A 84 0.69 -8.86 -17.32
C GLY A 84 0.46 -10.37 -17.13
N ARG A 85 0.85 -10.97 -15.98
CA ARG A 85 0.68 -12.41 -15.76
C ARG A 85 -0.77 -12.76 -15.45
N ILE A 86 -1.16 -13.99 -15.75
CA ILE A 86 -2.47 -14.52 -15.38
C ILE A 86 -2.44 -14.89 -13.90
N ALA A 87 -3.40 -14.38 -13.13
CA ALA A 87 -3.64 -14.72 -11.74
C ALA A 87 -5.09 -15.19 -11.63
N ALA A 88 -5.30 -16.51 -11.77
CA ALA A 88 -6.63 -17.11 -11.79
C ALA A 88 -7.00 -17.81 -10.47
N GLU A 89 -6.01 -18.08 -9.63
CA GLU A 89 -6.18 -18.60 -8.28
C GLU A 89 -6.39 -17.45 -7.28
N GLY A 90 -6.66 -17.75 -6.02
CA GLY A 90 -6.85 -16.73 -4.98
C GLY A 90 -7.95 -17.06 -4.01
N ILE A 91 -8.54 -16.03 -3.37
CA ILE A 91 -9.59 -16.20 -2.36
C ILE A 91 -10.70 -15.17 -2.57
N VAL A 92 -11.94 -15.60 -2.36
CA VAL A 92 -13.08 -14.72 -2.06
C VAL A 92 -13.16 -14.56 -0.55
N GLY A 93 -12.67 -13.41 -0.05
CA GLY A 93 -12.72 -13.08 1.38
C GLY A 93 -13.98 -12.34 1.77
N SER A 94 -14.38 -12.46 3.03
CA SER A 94 -15.50 -11.72 3.59
C SER A 94 -15.09 -10.97 4.87
N TYR A 95 -15.75 -9.84 5.12
CA TYR A 95 -15.60 -9.09 6.35
C TYR A 95 -16.93 -8.48 6.78
N ILE A 96 -17.31 -8.74 8.03
CA ILE A 96 -18.53 -8.18 8.62
C ILE A 96 -18.13 -7.22 9.74
N HIS A 97 -18.59 -5.98 9.65
CA HIS A 97 -18.27 -4.91 10.58
C HIS A 97 -19.51 -4.45 11.37
N GLY A 98 -19.26 -3.97 12.60
CA GLY A 98 -20.28 -3.29 13.41
C GLY A 98 -21.51 -4.14 13.69
N ASN A 99 -21.34 -5.38 14.14
CA ASN A 99 -22.43 -6.34 14.44
C ASN A 99 -23.38 -6.54 13.25
N GLY A 100 -22.84 -6.71 12.04
CA GLY A 100 -23.63 -6.98 10.85
C GLY A 100 -24.11 -5.72 10.11
N ARG A 101 -23.63 -4.53 10.47
CA ARG A 101 -24.08 -3.28 9.82
C ARG A 101 -23.42 -3.03 8.47
N ILE A 102 -22.21 -3.54 8.25
CA ILE A 102 -21.49 -3.46 6.98
C ILE A 102 -20.99 -4.86 6.65
N GLY A 103 -21.25 -5.34 5.43
CA GLY A 103 -20.76 -6.59 4.90
C GLY A 103 -19.95 -6.35 3.62
N VAL A 104 -18.80 -7.03 3.50
CA VAL A 104 -17.93 -6.95 2.33
C VAL A 104 -17.61 -8.36 1.86
N LEU A 105 -17.68 -8.56 0.55
CA LEU A 105 -17.06 -9.67 -0.18
C LEU A 105 -16.03 -9.09 -1.13
N VAL A 106 -14.82 -9.68 -1.18
CA VAL A 106 -13.75 -9.24 -2.09
C VAL A 106 -13.04 -10.44 -2.70
N GLU A 107 -12.80 -10.40 -4.01
CA GLU A 107 -12.01 -11.39 -4.74
C GLU A 107 -10.59 -10.83 -4.93
N VAL A 108 -9.60 -11.51 -4.32
CA VAL A 108 -8.18 -11.22 -4.48
C VAL A 108 -7.52 -12.42 -5.11
N ASN A 109 -6.81 -12.20 -6.22
CA ASN A 109 -6.23 -13.26 -7.02
C ASN A 109 -4.70 -13.30 -6.91
N CYS A 110 -4.14 -14.52 -7.09
CA CYS A 110 -2.72 -14.82 -7.21
C CYS A 110 -2.48 -15.85 -8.32
N GLU A 111 -1.21 -16.19 -8.60
CA GLU A 111 -0.88 -17.10 -9.70
C GLU A 111 -1.15 -18.57 -9.34
N THR A 112 -0.95 -18.98 -8.05
CA THR A 112 -1.10 -20.36 -7.58
C THR A 112 -1.96 -20.46 -6.32
N ASP A 113 -2.57 -21.64 -6.13
CA ASP A 113 -3.30 -22.01 -4.93
C ASP A 113 -2.39 -22.13 -3.69
N PHE A 114 -1.12 -22.47 -3.88
CA PHE A 114 -0.13 -22.50 -2.79
C PHE A 114 0.02 -21.13 -2.12
N VAL A 115 0.10 -20.06 -2.89
CA VAL A 115 0.14 -18.69 -2.35
C VAL A 115 -1.19 -18.32 -1.71
N ALA A 116 -2.31 -18.69 -2.32
CA ALA A 116 -3.64 -18.43 -1.80
C ALA A 116 -3.84 -18.99 -0.38
N GLN A 117 -3.25 -20.16 -0.07
CA GLN A 117 -3.37 -20.82 1.23
C GLN A 117 -2.45 -20.24 2.32
N THR A 118 -1.55 -19.30 2.00
CA THR A 118 -0.63 -18.73 2.98
C THR A 118 -1.33 -17.78 3.96
N GLU A 119 -0.89 -17.80 5.22
CA GLU A 119 -1.38 -16.82 6.23
C GLU A 119 -1.17 -15.38 5.79
N GLY A 120 -0.08 -15.09 5.09
CA GLY A 120 0.21 -13.76 4.57
C GLY A 120 -0.80 -13.29 3.52
N PHE A 121 -1.27 -14.20 2.66
CA PHE A 121 -2.31 -13.90 1.67
C PHE A 121 -3.68 -13.68 2.35
N HIS A 122 -4.05 -14.55 3.29
CA HIS A 122 -5.28 -14.39 4.08
C HIS A 122 -5.31 -13.07 4.86
N ALA A 123 -4.17 -12.67 5.47
CA ALA A 123 -4.06 -11.41 6.17
C ALA A 123 -4.27 -10.21 5.22
N LEU A 124 -3.67 -10.25 4.02
CA LEU A 124 -3.86 -9.23 2.99
C LEU A 124 -5.33 -9.12 2.57
N VAL A 125 -5.99 -10.24 2.27
CA VAL A 125 -7.40 -10.27 1.88
C VAL A 125 -8.29 -9.65 2.95
N LYS A 126 -8.03 -9.98 4.22
CA LYS A 126 -8.74 -9.39 5.37
C LYS A 126 -8.51 -7.89 5.47
N ASP A 127 -7.28 -7.42 5.26
CA ASP A 127 -6.92 -6.00 5.33
C ASP A 127 -7.62 -5.21 4.21
N ILE A 128 -7.65 -5.76 2.99
CA ILE A 128 -8.37 -5.17 1.86
C ILE A 128 -9.89 -5.13 2.15
N ALA A 129 -10.48 -6.19 2.69
CA ALA A 129 -11.89 -6.21 3.03
C ALA A 129 -12.25 -5.19 4.13
N MET A 130 -11.37 -4.99 5.13
CA MET A 130 -11.52 -3.93 6.14
C MET A 130 -11.41 -2.53 5.52
N GLN A 131 -10.48 -2.32 4.59
CA GLN A 131 -10.36 -1.06 3.84
C GLN A 131 -11.66 -0.73 3.12
N ILE A 132 -12.22 -1.68 2.37
CA ILE A 132 -13.47 -1.51 1.63
C ILE A 132 -14.63 -1.17 2.60
N ALA A 133 -14.70 -1.85 3.74
CA ALA A 133 -15.73 -1.56 4.74
C ALA A 133 -15.63 -0.13 5.28
N ALA A 134 -14.41 0.35 5.53
CA ALA A 134 -14.17 1.65 6.16
C ALA A 134 -14.23 2.82 5.17
N ALA A 135 -13.62 2.69 3.99
CA ALA A 135 -13.43 3.78 3.04
C ALA A 135 -14.48 3.84 1.93
N ASN A 136 -15.36 2.84 1.83
CA ASN A 136 -16.46 2.79 0.85
C ASN A 136 -16.07 3.14 -0.59
N PRO A 137 -15.07 2.46 -1.19
CA PRO A 137 -14.75 2.69 -2.59
C PRO A 137 -15.90 2.24 -3.50
N LEU A 138 -16.01 2.83 -4.69
CA LEU A 138 -17.00 2.47 -5.69
C LEU A 138 -16.42 1.57 -6.78
N TYR A 139 -15.12 1.71 -7.06
CA TYR A 139 -14.39 1.02 -8.12
C TYR A 139 -13.09 0.44 -7.58
N VAL A 140 -12.55 -0.59 -8.24
CA VAL A 140 -11.21 -1.09 -7.87
C VAL A 140 -10.14 -0.12 -8.36
N SER A 141 -10.23 0.33 -9.61
CA SER A 141 -9.24 1.22 -10.23
C SER A 141 -9.93 2.32 -11.05
N ARG A 142 -9.15 3.32 -11.47
CA ARG A 142 -9.71 4.44 -12.27
C ARG A 142 -10.16 4.04 -13.67
N GLU A 143 -9.63 2.94 -14.19
CA GLU A 143 -10.03 2.38 -15.48
C GLU A 143 -11.46 1.82 -15.47
N GLU A 144 -11.98 1.49 -14.29
CA GLU A 144 -13.35 1.00 -14.10
C GLU A 144 -14.38 2.13 -13.99
N VAL A 145 -13.92 3.37 -13.76
CA VAL A 145 -14.83 4.52 -13.65
C VAL A 145 -15.41 4.84 -15.03
N PRO A 146 -16.75 4.82 -15.21
CA PRO A 146 -17.36 5.10 -16.50
C PRO A 146 -17.03 6.52 -17.00
N ALA A 147 -16.78 6.66 -18.31
CA ALA A 147 -16.37 7.93 -18.90
C ALA A 147 -17.44 9.04 -18.77
N ASP A 148 -18.71 8.67 -18.76
CA ASP A 148 -19.83 9.57 -18.55
C ASP A 148 -19.85 10.11 -17.10
N VAL A 149 -19.53 9.29 -16.12
CA VAL A 149 -19.38 9.71 -14.70
C VAL A 149 -18.25 10.73 -14.60
N ILE A 150 -17.08 10.45 -15.17
CA ILE A 150 -15.94 11.37 -15.18
C ILE A 150 -16.32 12.70 -15.86
N SER A 151 -17.02 12.63 -16.99
CA SER A 151 -17.45 13.82 -17.72
C SER A 151 -18.44 14.65 -16.93
N HIS A 152 -19.37 14.01 -16.25
CA HIS A 152 -20.34 14.65 -15.37
C HIS A 152 -19.66 15.36 -14.19
N GLU A 153 -18.78 14.67 -13.47
CA GLU A 153 -18.04 15.25 -12.34
C GLU A 153 -17.18 16.44 -12.77
N LYS A 154 -16.53 16.37 -13.96
CA LYS A 154 -15.77 17.50 -14.52
C LYS A 154 -16.65 18.72 -14.75
N GLU A 155 -17.86 18.51 -15.30
CA GLU A 155 -18.79 19.60 -15.54
C GLU A 155 -19.29 20.20 -14.24
N VAL A 156 -19.65 19.38 -13.24
CA VAL A 156 -20.04 19.86 -11.89
C VAL A 156 -18.92 20.72 -11.29
N TYR A 157 -17.67 20.23 -11.26
CA TYR A 157 -16.55 20.97 -10.71
C TYR A 157 -16.23 22.25 -11.47
N ARG A 158 -16.46 22.27 -12.79
CA ARG A 158 -16.32 23.45 -13.62
C ARG A 158 -17.36 24.53 -13.23
N GLN A 159 -18.62 24.15 -13.11
CA GLN A 159 -19.69 25.05 -12.72
C GLN A 159 -19.49 25.59 -11.30
N GLU A 160 -19.08 24.75 -10.36
CA GLU A 160 -18.75 25.20 -9.00
C GLU A 160 -17.62 26.26 -9.02
N ALA A 161 -16.52 25.99 -9.74
CA ALA A 161 -15.40 26.92 -9.83
C ALA A 161 -15.81 28.28 -10.44
N LEU A 162 -16.65 28.26 -11.48
CA LEU A 162 -17.17 29.48 -12.11
C LEU A 162 -18.10 30.23 -11.13
N ASN A 163 -18.98 29.55 -10.42
CA ASN A 163 -19.86 30.14 -9.42
C ASN A 163 -19.09 30.74 -8.23
N GLU A 164 -17.92 30.19 -7.89
CA GLU A 164 -16.98 30.74 -6.92
C GLU A 164 -16.25 32.00 -7.45
N GLY A 165 -16.51 32.43 -8.68
CA GLY A 165 -15.87 33.59 -9.31
C GLY A 165 -14.41 33.37 -9.70
N LYS A 166 -13.99 32.11 -9.90
CA LYS A 166 -12.61 31.83 -10.33
C LYS A 166 -12.39 32.26 -11.78
N PRO A 167 -11.23 32.83 -12.11
CA PRO A 167 -10.89 33.14 -13.48
C PRO A 167 -10.86 31.90 -14.37
N GLU A 168 -11.46 32.01 -15.56
CA GLU A 168 -11.60 30.88 -16.52
C GLU A 168 -10.25 30.20 -16.82
N LYS A 169 -9.16 30.96 -16.88
CA LYS A 169 -7.79 30.46 -17.12
C LYS A 169 -7.29 29.43 -16.09
N ILE A 170 -7.85 29.41 -14.89
CA ILE A 170 -7.44 28.48 -13.82
C ILE A 170 -8.48 27.38 -13.58
N VAL A 171 -9.69 27.52 -14.10
CA VAL A 171 -10.80 26.57 -13.90
C VAL A 171 -10.39 25.19 -14.35
N ASP A 172 -9.82 25.01 -15.54
CA ASP A 172 -9.41 23.71 -16.06
C ASP A 172 -8.42 23.00 -15.13
N ARG A 173 -7.41 23.72 -14.65
CA ARG A 173 -6.43 23.17 -13.69
C ARG A 173 -7.08 22.79 -12.35
N MET A 174 -8.07 23.55 -11.89
CA MET A 174 -8.82 23.24 -10.68
C MET A 174 -9.67 21.98 -10.88
N VAL A 175 -10.34 21.85 -12.02
CA VAL A 175 -11.12 20.66 -12.38
C VAL A 175 -10.25 19.42 -12.41
N GLU A 176 -9.08 19.48 -13.06
CA GLU A 176 -8.13 18.35 -13.06
C GLU A 176 -7.72 17.96 -11.64
N GLY A 177 -7.39 18.92 -10.79
CA GLY A 177 -7.03 18.65 -9.39
C GLY A 177 -8.17 18.04 -8.57
N ARG A 178 -9.41 18.46 -8.82
CA ARG A 178 -10.59 17.90 -8.15
C ARG A 178 -10.90 16.49 -8.65
N ILE A 179 -10.72 16.20 -9.93
CA ILE A 179 -10.86 14.83 -10.50
C ILE A 179 -9.80 13.88 -9.93
N GLU A 180 -8.55 14.32 -9.77
CA GLU A 180 -7.53 13.50 -9.11
C GLU A 180 -7.91 13.19 -7.65
N LYS A 181 -8.54 14.13 -6.96
CA LYS A 181 -9.06 13.89 -5.60
C LYS A 181 -10.22 12.92 -5.61
N TYR A 182 -11.15 13.07 -6.56
CA TYR A 182 -12.28 12.15 -6.75
C TYR A 182 -11.79 10.70 -6.93
N PHE A 183 -10.80 10.45 -7.82
CA PHE A 183 -10.23 9.12 -7.97
C PHE A 183 -9.67 8.55 -6.67
N LYS A 184 -8.99 9.36 -5.86
CA LYS A 184 -8.48 8.94 -4.55
C LYS A 184 -9.58 8.62 -3.54
N GLU A 185 -10.77 9.15 -3.72
CA GLU A 185 -11.92 8.87 -2.86
C GLU A 185 -12.67 7.61 -3.32
N VAL A 186 -12.90 7.44 -4.63
CA VAL A 186 -13.76 6.36 -5.14
C VAL A 186 -13.03 5.12 -5.61
N CYS A 187 -11.72 5.19 -5.94
CA CYS A 187 -10.95 4.06 -6.45
C CYS A 187 -10.14 3.42 -5.33
N LEU A 188 -10.45 2.15 -5.01
CA LEU A 188 -9.82 1.38 -3.94
C LEU A 188 -8.29 1.41 -4.00
N LEU A 189 -7.69 1.19 -5.17
CA LEU A 189 -6.24 1.14 -5.33
C LEU A 189 -5.54 2.48 -5.02
N GLU A 190 -6.25 3.60 -5.12
CA GLU A 190 -5.71 4.95 -4.89
C GLU A 190 -5.95 5.46 -3.47
N GLN A 191 -6.84 4.80 -2.72
CA GLN A 191 -7.12 5.17 -1.34
C GLN A 191 -5.90 4.96 -0.44
N PRO A 192 -5.68 5.87 0.54
CA PRO A 192 -4.70 5.64 1.60
C PRO A 192 -5.12 4.42 2.44
N PHE A 193 -4.15 3.58 2.80
CA PHE A 193 -4.41 2.38 3.57
C PHE A 193 -4.78 2.72 5.02
N ILE A 194 -5.89 2.18 5.54
CA ILE A 194 -6.41 2.49 6.89
C ILE A 194 -5.44 2.16 8.04
N LYS A 195 -4.49 1.24 7.82
CA LYS A 195 -3.48 0.86 8.82
C LYS A 195 -2.16 1.61 8.66
N ASP A 196 -1.92 2.21 7.50
CA ASP A 196 -0.70 2.94 7.16
C ASP A 196 -1.03 4.00 6.10
N GLY A 197 -1.41 5.19 6.54
CA GLY A 197 -1.88 6.27 5.67
C GLY A 197 -0.83 6.82 4.69
N ASP A 198 0.46 6.48 4.90
CA ASP A 198 1.55 6.86 3.99
C ASP A 198 1.61 5.99 2.74
N LYS A 199 0.83 4.89 2.71
CA LYS A 199 0.75 3.97 1.58
C LYS A 199 -0.65 3.96 0.98
N THR A 200 -0.72 3.85 -0.34
CA THR A 200 -1.98 3.52 -1.01
C THR A 200 -2.20 2.01 -1.05
N ILE A 201 -3.44 1.58 -1.25
CA ILE A 201 -3.75 0.14 -1.42
C ILE A 201 -2.98 -0.46 -2.61
N ASN A 202 -2.75 0.31 -3.68
CA ASN A 202 -1.90 -0.14 -4.79
C ASN A 202 -0.47 -0.50 -4.32
N VAL A 203 0.13 0.33 -3.47
CA VAL A 203 1.46 0.06 -2.90
C VAL A 203 1.42 -1.21 -2.04
N VAL A 204 0.38 -1.39 -1.22
CA VAL A 204 0.20 -2.60 -0.39
C VAL A 204 0.12 -3.87 -1.25
N VAL A 205 -0.64 -3.83 -2.35
CA VAL A 205 -0.75 -4.96 -3.30
C VAL A 205 0.57 -5.24 -4.01
N LEU A 206 1.32 -4.20 -4.41
CA LEU A 206 2.64 -4.35 -5.01
C LEU A 206 3.65 -4.93 -4.02
N GLU A 207 3.67 -4.47 -2.78
CA GLU A 207 4.51 -5.04 -1.71
C GLU A 207 4.18 -6.52 -1.46
N ALA A 208 2.89 -6.88 -1.47
CA ALA A 208 2.44 -8.27 -1.38
C ALA A 208 2.94 -9.11 -2.57
N THR A 209 2.86 -8.59 -3.79
CA THR A 209 3.40 -9.23 -5.01
C THR A 209 4.90 -9.49 -4.89
N VAL A 210 5.66 -8.55 -4.30
CA VAL A 210 7.10 -8.72 -4.05
C VAL A 210 7.35 -9.80 -3.02
N LYS A 211 6.64 -9.75 -1.89
CA LYS A 211 6.82 -10.65 -0.75
C LYS A 211 6.45 -12.10 -1.10
N MET A 212 5.35 -12.29 -1.82
CA MET A 212 4.84 -13.60 -2.22
C MET A 212 5.54 -14.15 -3.47
N GLY A 213 6.22 -13.29 -4.25
CA GLY A 213 6.89 -13.70 -5.48
C GLY A 213 5.97 -13.96 -6.65
N GLU A 214 4.66 -13.74 -6.51
CA GLU A 214 3.62 -13.93 -7.52
C GLU A 214 2.84 -12.65 -7.76
N LYS A 215 2.20 -12.52 -8.93
CA LYS A 215 1.22 -11.45 -9.15
C LYS A 215 0.09 -11.57 -8.14
N VAL A 216 -0.21 -10.48 -7.45
CA VAL A 216 -1.41 -10.32 -6.63
C VAL A 216 -2.24 -9.20 -7.21
N SER A 217 -3.55 -9.38 -7.28
CA SER A 217 -4.48 -8.36 -7.77
C SER A 217 -5.83 -8.45 -7.07
N ILE A 218 -6.46 -7.29 -6.88
CA ILE A 218 -7.85 -7.20 -6.45
C ILE A 218 -8.68 -7.18 -7.72
N ARG A 219 -9.62 -8.13 -7.87
CA ARG A 219 -10.43 -8.25 -9.08
C ARG A 219 -11.74 -7.48 -8.97
N ARG A 220 -12.46 -7.70 -7.87
CA ARG A 220 -13.78 -7.08 -7.63
C ARG A 220 -14.15 -7.19 -6.17
N PHE A 221 -15.12 -6.39 -5.76
CA PHE A 221 -15.73 -6.46 -4.44
C PHE A 221 -17.21 -6.08 -4.49
N THR A 222 -17.90 -6.41 -3.41
CA THR A 222 -19.25 -5.92 -3.13
C THR A 222 -19.31 -5.50 -1.67
N ARG A 223 -19.90 -4.33 -1.41
CA ARG A 223 -20.12 -3.80 -0.06
C ARG A 223 -21.60 -3.55 0.13
N TYR A 224 -22.12 -3.96 1.27
CA TYR A 224 -23.47 -3.66 1.72
C TYR A 224 -23.42 -2.92 3.04
N GLN A 225 -24.25 -1.91 3.17
CA GLN A 225 -24.47 -1.21 4.41
C GLN A 225 -25.94 -1.28 4.78
N LEU A 226 -26.22 -1.67 6.01
CA LEU A 226 -27.61 -1.78 6.51
C LEU A 226 -28.33 -0.45 6.39
N GLY A 227 -29.46 -0.45 5.67
CA GLY A 227 -30.30 0.73 5.47
C GLY A 227 -29.79 1.72 4.42
N GLU A 228 -28.81 1.33 3.61
CA GLU A 228 -28.35 2.13 2.47
C GLU A 228 -29.49 2.29 1.44
N GLY A 229 -29.73 3.54 0.98
CA GLY A 229 -30.81 3.84 0.05
C GLY A 229 -32.23 3.83 0.62
N ILE A 230 -32.42 3.56 1.93
CA ILE A 230 -33.72 3.61 2.59
C ILE A 230 -33.85 4.95 3.33
N GLU A 231 -34.89 5.71 2.98
CA GLU A 231 -35.25 6.92 3.74
C GLU A 231 -35.63 6.54 5.16
N LYS A 232 -34.88 6.99 6.15
CA LYS A 232 -35.25 6.82 7.56
C LYS A 232 -36.36 7.81 7.89
N LYS A 233 -37.49 7.31 8.41
CA LYS A 233 -38.52 8.16 9.00
C LYS A 233 -37.86 9.01 10.08
N GLN A 234 -37.83 10.33 9.87
CA GLN A 234 -37.43 11.26 10.91
C GLN A 234 -38.56 11.28 11.95
N GLU A 235 -38.42 10.51 12.99
CA GLU A 235 -39.28 10.65 14.16
C GLU A 235 -38.85 11.93 14.90
N ASN A 236 -39.64 12.96 14.75
CA ASN A 236 -39.43 14.20 15.48
C ASN A 236 -39.90 13.95 16.92
N PHE A 237 -38.97 13.59 17.80
CA PHE A 237 -39.22 13.29 19.20
C PHE A 237 -40.02 14.42 19.90
N ALA A 238 -39.84 15.69 19.49
CA ALA A 238 -40.62 16.82 20.00
C ALA A 238 -42.08 16.72 19.63
N ASP A 239 -42.41 16.31 18.41
CA ASP A 239 -43.82 16.14 17.96
C ASP A 239 -44.47 14.93 18.63
N GLU A 240 -43.72 13.86 18.85
CA GLU A 240 -44.18 12.67 19.55
C GLU A 240 -44.52 12.99 21.02
N VAL A 241 -43.64 13.69 21.74
CA VAL A 241 -43.88 14.15 23.11
C VAL A 241 -45.05 15.11 23.17
N MET A 242 -45.16 16.07 22.22
CA MET A 242 -46.31 17.00 22.17
C MET A 242 -47.63 16.27 21.89
N SER A 243 -47.63 15.19 21.10
CA SER A 243 -48.82 14.38 20.84
C SER A 243 -49.29 13.57 22.06
N GLN A 244 -48.37 13.20 22.94
CA GLN A 244 -48.66 12.49 24.19
C GLN A 244 -49.15 13.42 25.31
N ILE A 245 -48.71 14.69 25.34
CA ILE A 245 -49.14 15.69 26.34
C ILE A 245 -50.53 16.23 26.02
N LYS A 246 -51.00 16.15 24.77
CA LYS A 246 -52.33 16.62 24.34
C LYS A 246 -53.45 15.58 24.48
N LYS A 247 -53.16 14.41 25.02
CA LYS A 247 -54.14 13.38 25.42
C LYS A 247 -54.38 13.46 26.93
#